data_c1fca50b24da60ef94de27970140277e
#
_entry.id   c1fca50b24da60ef94de27970140277e
#
_cell.length_a   1.000
_cell.length_b   1.000
_cell.length_c   1.000
_cell.angle_alpha   90.00
_cell.angle_beta   90.00
_cell.angle_gamma   90.00
#
_symmetry.space_group_name_H-M   'P 1'
#
loop_
_entity.id
_entity.type
_entity.pdbx_description
1 polymer ?
#
loop_
_entity_poly.entity_id
_entity_poly.type
_entity_poly.pdbx_seq_one_letter_code
_entity_poly.pdbx_strand_id
1 'polypeptide(L)'
;METNELEKEFLSMIEAQKRTIYKVCYMYANDQDDLNDLFQETVLNLWKSFPRYRGDSKQNTWVYRIAMNTCITFLRRSNARPQTVPMTAQVAGSLEADEETESRLKELYKLINQLGKLERALILLWLEERSYQEMADILGISKANVAVKLNRIREKLKKMSNS
;
A
#
# COMPACT_ATOMS: atom_id res chain seq x y z
N MET A 1 -4.09 26.99 -20.03
CA MET A 1 -2.66 27.06 -19.69
C MET A 1 -2.36 26.54 -18.31
N GLU A 2 -3.10 26.98 -17.30
CA GLU A 2 -2.96 26.47 -15.93
C GLU A 2 -3.20 24.97 -15.86
N THR A 3 -4.15 24.46 -16.62
CA THR A 3 -4.49 23.04 -16.68
C THR A 3 -3.32 22.20 -17.19
N ASN A 4 -2.58 22.70 -18.20
CA ASN A 4 -1.44 21.99 -18.77
C ASN A 4 -0.25 21.92 -17.80
N GLU A 5 -0.02 22.99 -17.05
CA GLU A 5 1.05 23.01 -16.06
C GLU A 5 0.72 22.08 -14.88
N LEU A 6 -0.53 22.14 -14.41
CA LEU A 6 -1.02 21.27 -13.35
C LEU A 6 -0.92 19.80 -13.76
N GLU A 7 -1.30 19.51 -15.00
CA GLU A 7 -1.22 18.16 -15.56
C GLU A 7 0.22 17.66 -15.63
N LYS A 8 1.15 18.51 -16.08
CA LYS A 8 2.57 18.18 -16.14
C LYS A 8 3.15 17.91 -14.75
N GLU A 9 2.82 18.76 -13.79
CA GLU A 9 3.24 18.60 -12.40
C GLU A 9 2.71 17.29 -11.83
N PHE A 10 1.44 16.98 -12.10
CA PHE A 10 0.82 15.74 -11.65
C PHE A 10 1.51 14.53 -12.25
N LEU A 11 1.74 14.52 -13.56
CA LEU A 11 2.40 13.40 -14.23
C LEU A 11 3.82 13.20 -13.72
N SER A 12 4.52 14.28 -13.42
CA SER A 12 5.85 14.21 -12.83
C SER A 12 5.81 13.58 -11.45
N MET A 13 4.81 13.96 -10.65
CA MET A 13 4.62 13.38 -9.32
C MET A 13 4.27 11.90 -9.39
N ILE A 14 3.39 11.51 -10.30
CA ILE A 14 3.01 10.11 -10.50
C ILE A 14 4.24 9.28 -10.89
N GLU A 15 5.06 9.80 -11.80
CA GLU A 15 6.28 9.09 -12.20
C GLU A 15 7.23 8.90 -11.02
N ALA A 16 7.37 9.91 -10.17
CA ALA A 16 8.21 9.84 -8.98
C ALA A 16 7.65 8.89 -7.92
N GLN A 17 6.32 8.79 -7.80
CA GLN A 17 5.65 8.02 -6.75
C GLN A 17 5.05 6.70 -7.25
N LYS A 18 5.24 6.37 -8.49
CA LYS A 18 4.69 5.20 -9.18
C LYS A 18 4.96 3.90 -8.41
N ARG A 19 6.18 3.74 -7.94
CA ARG A 19 6.60 2.55 -7.19
C ARG A 19 5.87 2.43 -5.86
N THR A 20 5.68 3.54 -5.17
CA THR A 20 4.92 3.60 -3.92
C THR A 20 3.47 3.20 -4.13
N ILE A 21 2.84 3.77 -5.16
CA ILE A 21 1.45 3.46 -5.51
C ILE A 21 1.31 1.97 -5.82
N TYR A 22 2.23 1.44 -6.60
CA TYR A 22 2.23 0.03 -7.02
C TYR A 22 2.34 -0.90 -5.80
N LYS A 23 3.25 -0.60 -4.88
CA LYS A 23 3.44 -1.40 -3.66
C LYS A 23 2.18 -1.46 -2.81
N VAL A 24 1.53 -0.31 -2.62
CA VAL A 24 0.31 -0.25 -1.83
C VAL A 24 -0.80 -1.07 -2.50
N CYS A 25 -1.01 -0.86 -3.80
CA CYS A 25 -2.04 -1.58 -4.54
C CYS A 25 -1.78 -3.09 -4.53
N TYR A 26 -0.53 -3.48 -4.70
CA TYR A 26 -0.13 -4.88 -4.68
C TYR A 26 -0.46 -5.55 -3.34
N MET A 27 -0.27 -4.83 -2.25
CA MET A 27 -0.54 -5.34 -0.91
C MET A 27 -2.02 -5.73 -0.72
N TYR A 28 -2.91 -5.07 -1.46
CA TYR A 28 -4.36 -5.27 -1.31
C TYR A 28 -5.00 -6.03 -2.46
N ALA A 29 -4.31 -6.19 -3.58
CA ALA A 29 -4.86 -6.85 -4.75
C ALA A 29 -4.84 -8.37 -4.59
N ASN A 30 -5.88 -9.05 -5.07
CA ASN A 30 -5.94 -10.51 -5.08
C ASN A 30 -5.45 -11.10 -6.40
N ASP A 31 -5.52 -10.32 -7.48
CA ASP A 31 -5.09 -10.75 -8.82
C ASP A 31 -4.62 -9.56 -9.63
N GLN A 32 -4.20 -9.81 -10.87
CA GLN A 32 -3.67 -8.76 -11.76
C GLN A 32 -4.76 -7.75 -12.14
N ASP A 33 -6.00 -8.20 -12.31
CA ASP A 33 -7.11 -7.31 -12.63
C ASP A 33 -7.39 -6.35 -11.47
N ASP A 34 -7.40 -6.86 -10.25
CA ASP A 34 -7.53 -6.02 -9.06
C ASP A 34 -6.40 -5.00 -8.97
N LEU A 35 -5.18 -5.42 -9.25
CA LEU A 35 -4.01 -4.53 -9.18
C LEU A 35 -4.16 -3.37 -10.17
N ASN A 36 -4.56 -3.69 -11.41
CA ASN A 36 -4.77 -2.67 -12.44
C ASN A 36 -5.88 -1.70 -12.05
N ASP A 37 -6.98 -2.22 -11.55
CA ASP A 37 -8.12 -1.42 -11.12
C ASP A 37 -7.76 -0.51 -9.95
N LEU A 38 -7.05 -1.06 -8.95
CA LEU A 38 -6.60 -0.30 -7.79
C LEU A 38 -5.62 0.80 -8.18
N PHE A 39 -4.71 0.49 -9.07
CA PHE A 39 -3.74 1.48 -9.55
C PHE A 39 -4.45 2.64 -10.25
N GLN A 40 -5.35 2.33 -11.17
CA GLN A 40 -6.13 3.34 -11.90
C GLN A 40 -6.98 4.19 -10.97
N GLU A 41 -7.70 3.54 -10.06
CA GLU A 41 -8.55 4.23 -9.09
C GLU A 41 -7.73 5.15 -8.20
N THR A 42 -6.55 4.69 -7.77
CA THR A 42 -5.65 5.49 -6.94
C THR A 42 -5.17 6.73 -7.71
N VAL A 43 -4.75 6.55 -8.96
CA VAL A 43 -4.29 7.67 -9.80
C VAL A 43 -5.42 8.68 -9.99
N LEU A 44 -6.65 8.21 -10.23
CA LEU A 44 -7.82 9.08 -10.36
C LEU A 44 -8.08 9.87 -9.08
N ASN A 45 -8.02 9.21 -7.94
CA ASN A 45 -8.24 9.88 -6.65
C ASN A 45 -7.14 10.90 -6.33
N LEU A 46 -5.90 10.58 -6.70
CA LEU A 46 -4.78 11.51 -6.57
C LEU A 46 -5.00 12.74 -7.45
N TRP A 47 -5.44 12.53 -8.68
CA TRP A 47 -5.73 13.62 -9.61
C TRP A 47 -6.83 14.54 -9.09
N LYS A 48 -7.91 13.96 -8.60
CA LYS A 48 -9.04 14.73 -8.03
C LYS A 48 -8.62 15.57 -6.83
N SER A 49 -7.67 15.07 -6.04
CA SER A 49 -7.20 15.73 -4.82
C SER A 49 -6.02 16.66 -5.05
N PHE A 50 -5.35 16.54 -6.19
CA PHE A 50 -4.10 17.25 -6.47
C PHE A 50 -4.23 18.77 -6.36
N PRO A 51 -5.29 19.42 -6.88
CA PRO A 51 -5.43 20.86 -6.75
C PRO A 51 -5.56 21.34 -5.29
N ARG A 52 -5.97 20.46 -4.38
CA ARG A 52 -6.13 20.77 -2.95
C ARG A 52 -4.88 20.44 -2.15
N TYR A 53 -3.93 19.73 -2.75
CA TYR A 53 -2.68 19.42 -2.06
C TYR A 53 -1.84 20.68 -1.96
N ARG A 54 -1.58 21.15 -0.71
CA ARG A 54 -0.89 22.41 -0.45
C ARG A 54 0.52 22.23 0.12
N GLY A 55 1.03 21.01 0.12
CA GLY A 55 2.35 20.76 0.67
C GLY A 55 2.39 20.70 2.19
N ASP A 56 1.22 20.61 2.86
CA ASP A 56 1.13 20.52 4.32
C ASP A 56 1.75 19.26 4.86
N SER A 57 1.80 18.21 4.04
CA SER A 57 2.47 16.97 4.35
C SER A 57 3.47 16.64 3.25
N LYS A 58 4.40 15.76 3.53
CA LYS A 58 5.32 15.27 2.50
C LYS A 58 4.51 14.62 1.38
N GLN A 59 4.94 14.83 0.15
CA GLN A 59 4.26 14.28 -1.03
C GLN A 59 4.07 12.77 -0.91
N ASN A 60 5.09 12.06 -0.46
CA ASN A 60 5.04 10.61 -0.27
C ASN A 60 3.98 10.21 0.76
N THR A 61 3.88 10.93 1.88
CA THR A 61 2.86 10.71 2.90
C THR A 61 1.45 10.89 2.35
N TRP A 62 1.24 11.94 1.57
CA TRP A 62 -0.03 12.23 0.93
C TRP A 62 -0.43 11.12 -0.05
N VAL A 63 0.53 10.66 -0.85
CA VAL A 63 0.31 9.56 -1.81
C VAL A 63 -0.08 8.28 -1.08
N TYR A 64 0.64 7.92 -0.02
CA TYR A 64 0.33 6.73 0.79
C TYR A 64 -1.08 6.81 1.35
N ARG A 65 -1.45 7.95 1.90
CA ARG A 65 -2.78 8.15 2.51
C ARG A 65 -3.90 7.89 1.50
N ILE A 66 -3.80 8.48 0.32
CA ILE A 66 -4.81 8.33 -0.71
C ILE A 66 -4.82 6.91 -1.26
N ALA A 67 -3.65 6.33 -1.51
CA ALA A 67 -3.55 4.97 -2.02
C ALA A 67 -4.16 3.95 -1.05
N MET A 68 -3.82 4.06 0.23
CA MET A 68 -4.35 3.14 1.24
C MET A 68 -5.86 3.29 1.41
N ASN A 69 -6.36 4.52 1.46
CA ASN A 69 -7.80 4.76 1.53
C ASN A 69 -8.54 4.20 0.33
N THR A 70 -7.96 4.35 -0.85
CA THR A 70 -8.53 3.80 -2.08
C THR A 70 -8.63 2.28 -2.00
N CYS A 71 -7.55 1.62 -1.60
CA CYS A 71 -7.50 0.17 -1.51
C CYS A 71 -8.45 -0.37 -0.45
N ILE A 72 -8.51 0.27 0.71
CA ILE A 72 -9.40 -0.14 1.79
C ILE A 72 -10.87 -0.02 1.35
N THR A 73 -11.21 1.08 0.67
CA THR A 73 -12.55 1.29 0.14
C THR A 73 -12.90 0.24 -0.91
N PHE A 74 -11.97 -0.06 -1.81
CA PHE A 74 -12.14 -1.09 -2.83
C PHE A 74 -12.46 -2.45 -2.20
N LEU A 75 -11.73 -2.83 -1.15
CA LEU A 75 -11.96 -4.10 -0.46
C LEU A 75 -13.33 -4.17 0.22
N ARG A 76 -13.84 -3.04 0.70
CA ARG A 76 -15.19 -3.00 1.27
C ARG A 76 -16.26 -3.33 0.24
N ARG A 77 -16.06 -2.87 -1.01
CA ARG A 77 -16.98 -3.13 -2.11
C ARG A 77 -16.92 -4.56 -2.62
N SER A 78 -15.74 -5.19 -2.51
CA SER A 78 -15.50 -6.52 -3.06
C SER A 78 -15.40 -7.62 -2.01
N ASN A 79 -16.01 -7.43 -0.85
CA ASN A 79 -15.98 -8.40 0.25
C ASN A 79 -16.54 -9.78 -0.12
N ALA A 80 -17.35 -9.86 -1.17
CA ALA A 80 -17.97 -11.10 -1.62
C ALA A 80 -17.11 -11.88 -2.63
N ARG A 81 -15.96 -11.34 -3.03
CA ARG A 81 -15.08 -12.00 -4.00
C ARG A 81 -14.29 -13.11 -3.33
N PRO A 82 -14.29 -14.32 -3.92
CA PRO A 82 -13.41 -15.39 -3.43
C PRO A 82 -11.95 -14.96 -3.62
N GLN A 83 -11.13 -15.29 -2.64
CA GLN A 83 -9.70 -14.98 -2.72
C GLN A 83 -9.05 -15.82 -3.81
N THR A 84 -8.38 -15.17 -4.72
CA THR A 84 -7.59 -15.83 -5.76
C THR A 84 -6.16 -16.02 -5.28
N VAL A 85 -5.35 -16.74 -6.07
CA VAL A 85 -3.97 -17.03 -5.73
C VAL A 85 -3.17 -15.71 -5.66
N PRO A 86 -2.38 -15.50 -4.59
CA PRO A 86 -1.57 -14.28 -4.48
C PRO A 86 -0.61 -14.10 -5.65
N MET A 87 -0.42 -12.85 -6.05
CA MET A 87 0.43 -12.49 -7.19
C MET A 87 1.93 -12.38 -6.86
N THR A 88 2.35 -12.98 -5.77
CA THR A 88 3.73 -12.81 -5.27
C THR A 88 4.82 -13.08 -6.30
N ALA A 89 4.59 -14.07 -7.16
CA ALA A 89 5.59 -14.48 -8.18
C ALA A 89 5.85 -13.38 -9.21
N GLN A 90 4.81 -12.67 -9.65
CA GLN A 90 4.93 -11.66 -10.70
C GLN A 90 5.65 -10.41 -10.23
N VAL A 91 5.33 -9.97 -9.01
CA VAL A 91 5.94 -8.76 -8.47
C VAL A 91 7.38 -9.03 -8.01
N ALA A 92 7.63 -10.21 -7.44
CA ALA A 92 8.98 -10.60 -7.08
C ALA A 92 9.90 -10.60 -8.31
N GLY A 93 9.41 -11.11 -9.44
CA GLY A 93 10.15 -11.05 -10.71
C GLY A 93 10.42 -9.62 -11.18
N SER A 94 9.46 -8.71 -10.99
CA SER A 94 9.63 -7.33 -11.40
C SER A 94 10.59 -6.54 -10.50
N LEU A 95 10.89 -7.05 -9.31
CA LEU A 95 11.82 -6.44 -8.38
C LEU A 95 13.25 -7.01 -8.51
N GLU A 96 13.49 -7.85 -9.51
CA GLU A 96 14.80 -8.44 -9.79
C GLU A 96 15.38 -9.23 -8.62
N ALA A 97 14.54 -9.95 -7.89
CA ALA A 97 14.96 -10.78 -6.78
C ALA A 97 15.44 -12.15 -7.24
N ASP A 98 16.40 -12.76 -6.52
CA ASP A 98 16.82 -14.12 -6.79
C ASP A 98 15.76 -15.14 -6.32
N GLU A 99 15.93 -16.40 -6.64
CA GLU A 99 14.96 -17.47 -6.33
C GLU A 99 14.71 -17.61 -4.82
N GLU A 100 15.76 -17.50 -4.03
CA GLU A 100 15.65 -17.60 -2.57
C GLU A 100 14.89 -16.41 -2.00
N THR A 101 15.20 -15.20 -2.47
CA THR A 101 14.49 -13.99 -2.08
C THR A 101 13.03 -14.04 -2.51
N GLU A 102 12.76 -14.52 -3.72
CA GLU A 102 11.39 -14.72 -4.22
C GLU A 102 10.59 -15.65 -3.31
N SER A 103 11.21 -16.76 -2.90
CA SER A 103 10.54 -17.73 -2.03
C SER A 103 10.19 -17.12 -0.68
N ARG A 104 11.10 -16.36 -0.10
CA ARG A 104 10.89 -15.66 1.18
C ARG A 104 9.80 -14.60 1.05
N LEU A 105 9.81 -13.86 -0.05
CA LEU A 105 8.78 -12.86 -0.33
C LEU A 105 7.42 -13.49 -0.48
N LYS A 106 7.32 -14.62 -1.17
CA LYS A 106 6.07 -15.36 -1.31
C LYS A 106 5.49 -15.77 0.05
N GLU A 107 6.33 -16.30 0.93
CA GLU A 107 5.90 -16.68 2.28
C GLU A 107 5.44 -15.46 3.07
N LEU A 108 6.20 -14.38 2.99
CA LEU A 108 5.86 -13.15 3.70
C LEU A 108 4.52 -12.60 3.23
N TYR A 109 4.31 -12.50 1.92
CA TYR A 109 3.05 -11.99 1.37
C TYR A 109 1.87 -12.92 1.69
N LYS A 110 2.11 -14.21 1.73
CA LYS A 110 1.10 -15.18 2.13
C LYS A 110 0.61 -14.90 3.55
N LEU A 111 1.54 -14.64 4.46
CA LEU A 111 1.22 -14.29 5.84
C LEU A 111 0.49 -12.94 5.91
N ILE A 112 0.99 -11.96 5.18
CA ILE A 112 0.41 -10.61 5.16
C ILE A 112 -1.03 -10.64 4.62
N ASN A 113 -1.31 -11.47 3.63
CA ASN A 113 -2.65 -11.59 3.06
C ASN A 113 -3.68 -12.13 4.06
N GLN A 114 -3.24 -12.75 5.14
CA GLN A 114 -4.12 -13.22 6.21
C GLN A 114 -4.42 -12.13 7.23
N LEU A 115 -3.74 -11.00 7.15
CA LEU A 115 -3.95 -9.87 8.05
C LEU A 115 -5.14 -9.02 7.60
N GLY A 116 -5.71 -8.28 8.54
CA GLY A 116 -6.76 -7.30 8.24
C GLY A 116 -6.24 -6.10 7.46
N LYS A 117 -7.15 -5.27 7.00
CA LYS A 117 -6.84 -4.13 6.12
C LYS A 117 -5.87 -3.15 6.77
N LEU A 118 -6.15 -2.73 7.99
CA LEU A 118 -5.30 -1.81 8.74
C LEU A 118 -3.97 -2.45 9.11
N GLU A 119 -4.00 -3.73 9.46
CA GLU A 119 -2.80 -4.47 9.81
C GLU A 119 -1.83 -4.54 8.62
N ARG A 120 -2.35 -4.76 7.41
CA ARG A 120 -1.54 -4.76 6.18
C ARG A 120 -0.87 -3.41 5.96
N ALA A 121 -1.63 -2.33 6.17
CA ALA A 121 -1.09 -0.97 6.02
C ALA A 121 0.05 -0.73 7.00
N LEU A 122 -0.14 -1.11 8.25
CA LEU A 122 0.87 -0.93 9.29
C LEU A 122 2.15 -1.70 8.99
N ILE A 123 2.01 -2.96 8.57
CA ILE A 123 3.18 -3.80 8.29
C ILE A 123 3.93 -3.30 7.06
N LEU A 124 3.21 -2.83 6.04
CA LEU A 124 3.85 -2.26 4.85
C LEU A 124 4.70 -1.04 5.22
N LEU A 125 4.14 -0.13 6.01
CA LEU A 125 4.86 1.07 6.43
C LEU A 125 6.05 0.75 7.32
N TRP A 126 5.91 -0.26 8.17
CA TRP A 126 7.00 -0.74 9.01
C TRP A 126 8.13 -1.31 8.16
N LEU A 127 7.82 -2.11 7.15
CA LEU A 127 8.80 -2.67 6.22
C LEU A 127 9.49 -1.58 5.39
N GLU A 128 8.81 -0.47 5.15
CA GLU A 128 9.38 0.70 4.46
C GLU A 128 10.17 1.61 5.40
N GLU A 129 10.38 1.16 6.64
CA GLU A 129 11.16 1.87 7.66
C GLU A 129 10.59 3.24 8.02
N ARG A 130 9.26 3.37 7.98
CA ARG A 130 8.60 4.60 8.39
C ARG A 130 8.59 4.72 9.91
N SER A 131 8.69 5.95 10.40
CA SER A 131 8.58 6.20 11.83
C SER A 131 7.15 6.00 12.31
N TYR A 132 6.98 5.79 13.60
CA TYR A 132 5.65 5.66 14.19
C TYR A 132 4.82 6.93 13.98
N GLN A 133 5.46 8.09 14.02
CA GLN A 133 4.78 9.36 13.76
C GLN A 133 4.27 9.44 12.32
N GLU A 134 5.10 9.03 11.36
CA GLU A 134 4.70 8.98 9.95
C GLU A 134 3.53 8.02 9.73
N MET A 135 3.59 6.85 10.36
CA MET A 135 2.50 5.87 10.30
C MET A 135 1.20 6.43 10.86
N ALA A 136 1.30 7.10 12.01
CA ALA A 136 0.16 7.75 12.65
C ALA A 136 -0.47 8.79 11.72
N ASP A 137 0.38 9.61 11.10
CA ASP A 137 -0.07 10.67 10.18
C ASP A 137 -0.75 10.09 8.93
N ILE A 138 -0.17 9.02 8.38
CA ILE A 138 -0.72 8.38 7.18
C ILE A 138 -2.06 7.72 7.47
N LEU A 139 -2.16 7.02 8.59
CA LEU A 139 -3.34 6.21 8.91
C LEU A 139 -4.41 6.92 9.73
N GLY A 140 -4.09 8.11 10.25
CA GLY A 140 -5.04 8.90 11.02
C GLY A 140 -5.32 8.29 12.40
N ILE A 141 -4.35 7.62 13.00
CA ILE A 141 -4.44 7.06 14.35
C ILE A 141 -3.33 7.65 15.23
N SER A 142 -3.42 7.44 16.53
CA SER A 142 -2.40 7.96 17.45
C SER A 142 -1.11 7.16 17.36
N LYS A 143 0.01 7.80 17.69
CA LYS A 143 1.31 7.15 17.74
C LYS A 143 1.31 5.98 18.72
N ALA A 144 0.66 6.15 19.86
CA ALA A 144 0.51 5.07 20.86
C ALA A 144 -0.23 3.86 20.27
N ASN A 145 -1.28 4.12 19.50
CA ASN A 145 -2.04 3.06 18.80
C ASN A 145 -1.19 2.32 17.79
N VAL A 146 -0.34 3.05 17.05
CA VAL A 146 0.60 2.43 16.11
C VAL A 146 1.48 1.42 16.82
N ALA A 147 2.07 1.81 17.95
CA ALA A 147 2.98 0.95 18.71
C ALA A 147 2.27 -0.32 19.21
N VAL A 148 1.08 -0.16 19.79
CA VAL A 148 0.30 -1.29 20.30
C VAL A 148 -0.09 -2.26 19.18
N LYS A 149 -0.59 -1.71 18.09
CA LYS A 149 -1.04 -2.52 16.96
C LYS A 149 0.12 -3.25 16.26
N LEU A 150 1.26 -2.59 16.11
CA LEU A 150 2.45 -3.22 15.51
C LEU A 150 2.96 -4.38 16.35
N ASN A 151 2.99 -4.22 17.67
CA ASN A 151 3.39 -5.32 18.56
C ASN A 151 2.48 -6.54 18.39
N ARG A 152 1.17 -6.32 18.33
CA ARG A 152 0.20 -7.39 18.12
C ARG A 152 0.37 -8.07 16.76
N ILE A 153 0.61 -7.28 15.73
CA ILE A 153 0.81 -7.80 14.36
C ILE A 153 2.08 -8.65 14.31
N ARG A 154 3.16 -8.17 14.89
CA ARG A 154 4.44 -8.89 14.89
C ARG A 154 4.33 -10.22 15.63
N GLU A 155 3.63 -10.25 16.75
CA GLU A 155 3.38 -11.49 17.49
C GLU A 155 2.50 -12.45 16.69
N LYS A 156 1.47 -11.92 16.03
CA LYS A 156 0.57 -12.70 15.19
C LYS A 156 1.33 -13.33 14.04
N LEU A 157 2.20 -12.57 13.37
CA LEU A 157 3.02 -13.08 12.26
C LEU A 157 4.02 -14.13 12.75
N LYS A 158 4.59 -13.93 13.92
CA LYS A 158 5.50 -14.89 14.54
C LYS A 158 4.83 -16.23 14.78
N LYS A 159 3.61 -16.21 15.34
CA LYS A 159 2.81 -17.42 15.57
C LYS A 159 2.45 -18.12 14.27
N MET A 160 2.04 -17.36 13.26
CA MET A 160 1.67 -17.90 11.96
C MET A 160 2.88 -18.54 11.26
N SER A 161 4.05 -17.93 11.41
CA SER A 161 5.30 -18.42 10.85
C SER A 161 5.75 -19.72 11.51
N ASN A 162 5.45 -19.90 12.78
CA ASN A 162 5.87 -21.08 13.54
C ASN A 162 4.87 -22.24 13.45
N SER A 163 3.73 -22.01 12.84
CA SER A 163 2.75 -23.07 12.62
C SER A 163 2.90 -23.66 11.23
#